data_5508164ff809456bb0bafb193a375216
#
_entry.id   5508164ff809456bb0bafb193a375216
#
_cell.length_a   1.000
_cell.length_b   1.000
_cell.length_c   1.000
_cell.angle_alpha   90.00
_cell.angle_beta   90.00
_cell.angle_gamma   90.00
#
_symmetry.space_group_name_H-M   'P 1'
#
loop_
_entity.id
_entity.type
_entity.pdbx_description
1 polymer ?
#
loop_
_entity_poly.entity_id
_entity_poly.type
_entity_poly.pdbx_seq_one_letter_code
_entity_poly.pdbx_strand_id
1 'polypeptide(L)'
;MLLSDRLVQLGIQLPTPINPLGSYRTVSVSGNQLYVSGLAAFENGKPIVGMVGTDLSVDEAHHAARLTMLMILACIDQVGALDKVERCSRLTVYVRAYQSFTQHPKVADGASDLMLTLFGPEKLPARSAVGVHTLPMGIPVEIDSIFELKGV
;
A
#
# COMPACT_ATOMS: atom_id res chain seq x y z
N MET A 1 -11.60 -8.09 17.06
CA MET A 1 -10.36 -7.34 17.40
C MET A 1 -10.26 -6.13 16.49
N LEU A 2 -9.98 -4.98 17.05
CA LEU A 2 -9.74 -3.77 16.26
C LEU A 2 -8.45 -3.90 15.45
N LEU A 3 -8.37 -3.25 14.31
CA LEU A 3 -7.18 -3.29 13.47
C LEU A 3 -5.97 -2.65 14.17
N SER A 4 -6.20 -1.56 14.90
CA SER A 4 -5.17 -0.92 15.72
C SER A 4 -4.59 -1.88 16.77
N ASP A 5 -5.44 -2.67 17.45
CA ASP A 5 -4.99 -3.68 18.42
C ASP A 5 -4.17 -4.78 17.73
N ARG A 6 -4.60 -5.18 16.54
CA ARG A 6 -3.90 -6.22 15.76
C ARG A 6 -2.49 -5.76 15.37
N LEU A 7 -2.35 -4.50 14.96
CA LEU A 7 -1.05 -3.92 14.65
C LEU A 7 -0.13 -3.91 15.87
N VAL A 8 -0.65 -3.49 17.03
CA VAL A 8 0.12 -3.51 18.29
C VAL A 8 0.55 -4.93 18.65
N GLN A 9 -0.36 -5.89 18.56
CA GLN A 9 -0.08 -7.30 18.86
C GLN A 9 1.05 -7.85 17.98
N LEU A 10 1.12 -7.43 16.73
CA LEU A 10 2.14 -7.85 15.77
C LEU A 10 3.43 -7.04 15.84
N GLY A 11 3.49 -6.02 16.71
CA GLY A 11 4.65 -5.13 16.82
C GLY A 11 4.83 -4.23 15.60
N ILE A 12 3.76 -3.96 14.84
CA ILE A 12 3.81 -3.13 13.64
C ILE A 12 3.50 -1.69 14.01
N GLN A 13 4.45 -0.79 13.73
CA GLN A 13 4.27 0.65 13.87
C GLN A 13 3.96 1.26 12.51
N LEU A 14 2.91 2.08 12.46
CA LEU A 14 2.58 2.84 11.26
C LEU A 14 3.53 4.04 11.12
N PRO A 15 3.95 4.38 9.89
CA PRO A 15 4.76 5.57 9.66
C PRO A 15 3.93 6.85 9.86
N THR A 16 4.62 7.99 9.89
CA THR A 16 3.96 9.28 9.81
C THR A 16 3.29 9.42 8.45
N PRO A 17 1.97 9.69 8.39
CA PRO A 17 1.28 9.82 7.12
C PRO A 17 1.77 11.04 6.34
N ILE A 18 1.85 10.90 5.01
CA ILE A 18 2.23 11.99 4.11
C ILE A 18 1.01 12.85 3.77
N ASN A 19 1.27 14.11 3.43
CA ASN A 19 0.25 15.02 2.92
C ASN A 19 0.12 14.89 1.40
N PRO A 20 -1.07 15.22 0.82
CA PRO A 20 -1.23 15.25 -0.63
C PRO A 20 -0.26 16.21 -1.29
N LEU A 21 0.30 15.81 -2.43
CA LEU A 21 1.24 16.62 -3.23
C LEU A 21 0.54 17.41 -4.34
N GLY A 22 -0.80 17.43 -4.36
CA GLY A 22 -1.57 18.10 -5.40
C GLY A 22 -3.02 18.30 -4.99
N SER A 23 -3.87 18.57 -5.96
CA SER A 23 -5.29 18.84 -5.77
C SER A 23 -6.08 17.54 -5.64
N TYR A 24 -5.87 16.80 -4.55
CA TYR A 24 -6.59 15.58 -4.22
C TYR A 24 -6.54 15.31 -2.73
N ARG A 25 -7.40 14.40 -2.25
CA ARG A 25 -7.33 13.86 -0.91
C ARG A 25 -6.57 12.54 -0.93
N THR A 26 -5.80 12.27 0.11
CA THR A 26 -5.15 10.96 0.29
C THR A 26 -6.19 9.86 0.49
N VAL A 27 -7.25 10.17 1.25
CA VAL A 27 -8.35 9.24 1.56
C VAL A 27 -9.68 9.92 1.23
N SER A 28 -10.56 9.20 0.52
CA SER A 28 -11.91 9.65 0.18
C SER A 28 -12.91 8.54 0.51
N VAL A 29 -13.98 8.89 1.21
CA VAL A 29 -15.02 7.93 1.62
C VAL A 29 -16.31 8.19 0.84
N SER A 30 -16.90 7.14 0.30
CA SER A 30 -18.19 7.17 -0.38
C SER A 30 -19.01 5.93 0.02
N GLY A 31 -20.07 6.15 0.80
CA GLY A 31 -20.83 5.03 1.37
C GLY A 31 -19.95 4.20 2.31
N ASN A 32 -19.88 2.90 2.07
CA ASN A 32 -19.00 1.99 2.81
C ASN A 32 -17.65 1.77 2.10
N GLN A 33 -17.37 2.52 1.05
CA GLN A 33 -16.11 2.41 0.31
C GLN A 33 -15.15 3.52 0.73
N LEU A 34 -13.93 3.13 1.02
CA LEU A 34 -12.84 4.06 1.33
C LEU A 34 -11.77 3.90 0.26
N TYR A 35 -11.53 5.00 -0.45
CA TYR A 35 -10.55 5.05 -1.55
C TYR A 35 -9.27 5.69 -1.06
N VAL A 36 -8.14 5.08 -1.35
CA VAL A 36 -6.83 5.64 -1.04
C VAL A 36 -6.11 5.94 -2.35
N SER A 37 -5.65 7.16 -2.49
CA SER A 37 -4.86 7.63 -3.63
C SER A 37 -3.56 6.83 -3.74
N GLY A 38 -2.94 6.87 -4.92
CA GLY A 38 -1.64 6.24 -5.13
C GLY A 38 -0.60 6.77 -4.15
N LEU A 39 0.00 5.87 -3.38
CA LEU A 39 1.01 6.19 -2.38
C LEU A 39 2.32 5.47 -2.66
N ALA A 40 3.40 5.99 -2.08
CA ALA A 40 4.76 5.52 -2.23
C ALA A 40 5.30 4.96 -0.91
N ALA A 41 6.43 4.25 -1.01
CA ALA A 41 7.17 3.80 0.15
C ALA A 41 8.10 4.90 0.67
N PHE A 42 8.04 5.13 1.97
CA PHE A 42 8.97 6.01 2.69
C PHE A 42 9.70 5.21 3.75
N GLU A 43 10.99 5.46 3.86
CA GLU A 43 11.85 4.87 4.87
C GLU A 43 12.73 5.96 5.47
N ASN A 44 12.71 6.10 6.79
CA ASN A 44 13.43 7.17 7.51
C ASN A 44 13.07 8.57 6.99
N GLY A 45 11.79 8.79 6.65
CA GLY A 45 11.28 10.07 6.18
C GLY A 45 11.62 10.43 4.74
N LYS A 46 12.20 9.50 3.98
CA LYS A 46 12.58 9.70 2.58
C LYS A 46 11.90 8.69 1.67
N PRO A 47 11.49 9.07 0.45
CA PRO A 47 10.97 8.11 -0.51
C PRO A 47 12.06 7.13 -0.93
N ILE A 48 11.70 5.86 -1.06
CA ILE A 48 12.55 4.87 -1.73
C ILE A 48 12.51 5.18 -3.23
N VAL A 49 13.67 5.20 -3.87
CA VAL A 49 13.82 5.58 -5.28
C VAL A 49 14.61 4.49 -6.01
N GLY A 50 14.29 4.27 -7.28
CA GLY A 50 15.03 3.36 -8.15
C GLY A 50 14.12 2.52 -9.04
N MET A 51 14.73 1.89 -10.04
CA MET A 51 14.07 0.99 -10.97
C MET A 51 14.29 -0.46 -10.52
N VAL A 52 13.24 -1.24 -10.46
CA VAL A 52 13.30 -2.65 -10.05
C VAL A 52 14.02 -3.46 -11.12
N GLY A 53 14.98 -4.27 -10.69
CA GLY A 53 15.80 -5.10 -11.56
C GLY A 53 17.09 -4.44 -12.01
N THR A 54 17.23 -3.13 -11.90
CA THR A 54 18.48 -2.40 -12.18
C THR A 54 19.06 -1.78 -10.92
N ASP A 55 18.30 -0.90 -10.26
CA ASP A 55 18.74 -0.20 -9.04
C ASP A 55 18.36 -0.95 -7.77
N LEU A 56 17.23 -1.66 -7.80
CA LEU A 56 16.66 -2.39 -6.68
C LEU A 56 16.42 -3.84 -7.06
N SER A 57 16.66 -4.76 -6.13
CA SER A 57 16.30 -6.17 -6.27
C SER A 57 14.78 -6.36 -6.13
N VAL A 58 14.29 -7.54 -6.52
CA VAL A 58 12.89 -7.93 -6.29
C VAL A 58 12.57 -7.91 -4.79
N ASP A 59 13.47 -8.38 -3.94
CA ASP A 59 13.27 -8.38 -2.50
C ASP A 59 13.19 -6.97 -1.92
N GLU A 60 14.03 -6.05 -2.40
CA GLU A 60 13.97 -4.64 -2.00
C GLU A 60 12.65 -3.99 -2.47
N ALA A 61 12.18 -4.31 -3.66
CA ALA A 61 10.91 -3.83 -4.18
C ALA A 61 9.71 -4.44 -3.43
N HIS A 62 9.78 -5.71 -3.05
CA HIS A 62 8.80 -6.37 -2.18
C HIS A 62 8.70 -5.64 -0.83
N HIS A 63 9.84 -5.30 -0.24
CA HIS A 63 9.87 -4.50 0.99
C HIS A 63 9.26 -3.12 0.77
N ALA A 64 9.55 -2.45 -0.35
CA ALA A 64 8.95 -1.17 -0.70
C ALA A 64 7.41 -1.28 -0.82
N ALA A 65 6.89 -2.35 -1.41
CA ALA A 65 5.45 -2.58 -1.47
C ALA A 65 4.83 -2.72 -0.08
N ARG A 66 5.49 -3.41 0.85
CA ARG A 66 5.07 -3.51 2.24
C ARG A 66 5.03 -2.14 2.91
N LEU A 67 6.09 -1.35 2.77
CA LEU A 67 6.15 0.00 3.34
C LEU A 67 5.08 0.93 2.74
N THR A 68 4.78 0.78 1.46
CA THR A 68 3.70 1.52 0.80
C THR A 68 2.36 1.19 1.45
N MET A 69 2.09 -0.10 1.73
CA MET A 69 0.85 -0.51 2.40
C MET A 69 0.78 0.02 3.84
N LEU A 70 1.89 0.06 4.55
CA LEU A 70 1.92 0.69 5.89
C LEU A 70 1.61 2.19 5.81
N MET A 71 2.08 2.88 4.77
CA MET A 71 1.75 4.28 4.54
C MET A 71 0.24 4.45 4.26
N ILE A 72 -0.35 3.54 3.48
CA ILE A 72 -1.80 3.53 3.22
C ILE A 72 -2.57 3.43 4.54
N LEU A 73 -2.21 2.48 5.40
CA LEU A 73 -2.85 2.31 6.70
C LEU A 73 -2.66 3.54 7.60
N ALA A 74 -1.50 4.18 7.56
CA ALA A 74 -1.24 5.41 8.31
C ALA A 74 -2.15 6.54 7.85
N CYS A 75 -2.39 6.69 6.56
CA CYS A 75 -3.30 7.70 6.02
C CYS A 75 -4.76 7.41 6.38
N ILE A 76 -5.15 6.14 6.43
CA ILE A 76 -6.48 5.72 6.89
C ILE A 76 -6.65 6.05 8.38
N ASP A 77 -5.61 5.80 9.19
CA ASP A 77 -5.61 6.11 10.62
C ASP A 77 -5.73 7.62 10.86
N GLN A 78 -5.03 8.42 10.07
CA GLN A 78 -5.05 9.89 10.18
C GLN A 78 -6.47 10.48 10.07
N VAL A 79 -7.35 9.86 9.28
CA VAL A 79 -8.75 10.29 9.14
C VAL A 79 -9.68 9.60 10.12
N GLY A 80 -9.15 8.83 11.09
CA GLY A 80 -9.93 8.15 12.12
C GLY A 80 -10.72 6.96 11.64
N ALA A 81 -10.36 6.36 10.51
CA ALA A 81 -11.11 5.25 9.89
C ALA A 81 -10.46 3.88 10.07
N LEU A 82 -9.26 3.78 10.66
CA LEU A 82 -8.51 2.52 10.71
C LEU A 82 -9.32 1.38 11.32
N ASP A 83 -9.93 1.61 12.49
CA ASP A 83 -10.68 0.58 13.20
C ASP A 83 -12.07 0.31 12.61
N LYS A 84 -12.47 1.10 11.61
CA LYS A 84 -13.70 0.88 10.84
C LYS A 84 -13.47 -0.01 9.61
N VAL A 85 -12.22 -0.29 9.27
CA VAL A 85 -11.89 -1.12 8.10
C VAL A 85 -12.33 -2.55 8.34
N GLU A 86 -13.14 -3.08 7.41
CA GLU A 86 -13.54 -4.49 7.38
C GLU A 86 -12.53 -5.32 6.60
N ARG A 87 -12.10 -4.81 5.45
CA ARG A 87 -11.13 -5.47 4.56
C ARG A 87 -10.58 -4.52 3.51
N CYS A 88 -9.46 -4.90 2.92
CA CYS A 88 -9.04 -4.32 1.66
C CYS A 88 -9.74 -5.06 0.54
N SER A 89 -10.47 -4.34 -0.32
CA SER A 89 -11.24 -4.93 -1.42
C SER A 89 -10.43 -5.02 -2.71
N ARG A 90 -9.58 -4.02 -2.96
CA ARG A 90 -8.82 -3.92 -4.20
C ARG A 90 -7.46 -3.27 -4.00
N LEU A 91 -6.43 -3.86 -4.62
CA LEU A 91 -5.10 -3.27 -4.75
C LEU A 91 -4.74 -3.17 -6.21
N THR A 92 -4.20 -2.04 -6.62
CA THR A 92 -3.47 -1.91 -7.88
C THR A 92 -2.03 -1.51 -7.54
N VAL A 93 -1.10 -2.36 -7.93
CA VAL A 93 0.33 -2.19 -7.66
C VAL A 93 1.04 -1.87 -8.98
N TYR A 94 1.59 -0.67 -9.07
CA TYR A 94 2.36 -0.20 -10.22
C TYR A 94 3.84 -0.38 -9.89
N VAL A 95 4.55 -1.09 -10.76
CA VAL A 95 5.97 -1.41 -10.56
C VAL A 95 6.78 -0.76 -11.66
N ARG A 96 7.68 0.15 -11.29
CA ARG A 96 8.64 0.73 -12.23
C ARG A 96 9.81 -0.23 -12.38
N ALA A 97 9.89 -0.89 -13.53
CA ALA A 97 10.86 -1.94 -13.77
C ALA A 97 11.45 -1.83 -15.18
N TYR A 98 12.58 -2.50 -15.39
CA TYR A 98 13.18 -2.57 -16.73
C TYR A 98 12.27 -3.33 -17.71
N GLN A 99 12.50 -3.12 -19.01
CA GLN A 99 11.57 -3.50 -20.09
C GLN A 99 11.15 -4.98 -20.10
N SER A 100 12.02 -5.91 -19.75
CA SER A 100 11.74 -7.35 -19.77
C SER A 100 11.46 -7.95 -18.39
N PHE A 101 11.17 -7.11 -17.39
CA PHE A 101 10.82 -7.57 -16.05
C PHE A 101 9.49 -8.33 -16.06
N THR A 102 9.41 -9.43 -15.32
CA THR A 102 8.21 -10.29 -15.27
C THR A 102 7.77 -10.66 -13.86
N GLN A 103 8.46 -10.19 -12.81
CA GLN A 103 8.21 -10.60 -11.43
C GLN A 103 7.34 -9.61 -10.65
N HIS A 104 6.44 -8.91 -11.32
CA HIS A 104 5.49 -7.97 -10.69
C HIS A 104 4.69 -8.61 -9.54
N PRO A 105 4.18 -9.86 -9.66
CA PRO A 105 3.45 -10.49 -8.57
C PRO A 105 4.27 -10.64 -7.29
N LYS A 106 5.55 -10.96 -7.39
CA LYS A 106 6.43 -11.08 -6.22
C LYS A 106 6.64 -9.74 -5.51
N VAL A 107 6.75 -8.67 -6.26
CA VAL A 107 6.83 -7.32 -5.69
C VAL A 107 5.52 -6.98 -4.98
N ALA A 108 4.39 -7.21 -5.63
CA ALA A 108 3.07 -6.90 -5.09
C ALA A 108 2.73 -7.73 -3.84
N ASP A 109 3.28 -8.94 -3.70
CA ASP A 109 3.09 -9.78 -2.52
C ASP A 109 3.57 -9.08 -1.23
N GLY A 110 4.49 -8.13 -1.30
CA GLY A 110 4.88 -7.33 -0.14
C GLY A 110 3.70 -6.63 0.51
N ALA A 111 2.76 -6.13 -0.29
CA ALA A 111 1.54 -5.51 0.19
C ALA A 111 0.46 -6.54 0.54
N SER A 112 0.24 -7.53 -0.32
CA SER A 112 -0.79 -8.55 -0.12
C SER A 112 -0.52 -9.43 1.09
N ASP A 113 0.75 -9.77 1.36
CA ASP A 113 1.12 -10.58 2.52
C ASP A 113 0.81 -9.84 3.83
N LEU A 114 0.94 -8.53 3.84
CA LEU A 114 0.52 -7.73 4.99
C LEU A 114 -1.00 -7.81 5.18
N MET A 115 -1.77 -7.74 4.11
CA MET A 115 -3.23 -7.90 4.15
C MET A 115 -3.61 -9.30 4.65
N LEU A 116 -2.91 -10.33 4.19
CA LEU A 116 -3.09 -11.71 4.67
C LEU A 116 -2.87 -11.79 6.18
N THR A 117 -1.80 -11.20 6.67
CA THR A 117 -1.45 -11.19 8.10
C THR A 117 -2.49 -10.45 8.94
N LEU A 118 -3.00 -9.32 8.45
CA LEU A 118 -3.93 -8.48 9.20
C LEU A 118 -5.37 -8.99 9.15
N PHE A 119 -5.83 -9.50 8.02
CA PHE A 119 -7.25 -9.82 7.79
C PHE A 119 -7.55 -11.30 7.56
N GLY A 120 -6.54 -12.11 7.30
CA GLY A 120 -6.70 -13.53 7.00
C GLY A 120 -6.97 -13.81 5.52
N PRO A 121 -6.90 -15.10 5.11
CA PRO A 121 -6.94 -15.48 3.70
C PRO A 121 -8.30 -15.23 3.03
N GLU A 122 -9.38 -15.26 3.78
CA GLU A 122 -10.74 -15.05 3.25
C GLU A 122 -11.02 -13.59 2.89
N LYS A 123 -10.20 -12.66 3.39
CA LYS A 123 -10.34 -11.23 3.16
C LYS A 123 -9.21 -10.65 2.32
N LEU A 124 -8.52 -11.49 1.55
CA LEU A 124 -7.52 -11.02 0.60
C LEU A 124 -8.17 -10.15 -0.48
N PRO A 125 -7.53 -9.06 -0.88
CA PRO A 125 -8.06 -8.20 -1.94
C PRO A 125 -7.95 -8.82 -3.32
N ALA A 126 -8.83 -8.43 -4.23
CA ALA A 126 -8.58 -8.55 -5.64
C ALA A 126 -7.41 -7.63 -6.00
N ARG A 127 -6.52 -8.06 -6.92
CA ARG A 127 -5.26 -7.36 -7.16
C ARG A 127 -4.88 -7.36 -8.63
N SER A 128 -4.33 -6.25 -9.10
CA SER A 128 -3.54 -6.17 -10.33
C SER A 128 -2.13 -5.69 -9.98
N ALA A 129 -1.13 -6.30 -10.61
CA ALA A 129 0.26 -5.87 -10.52
C ALA A 129 0.77 -5.64 -11.94
N VAL A 130 1.12 -4.41 -12.27
CA VAL A 130 1.46 -3.99 -13.63
C VAL A 130 2.77 -3.23 -13.67
N GLY A 131 3.48 -3.36 -14.77
CA GLY A 131 4.70 -2.62 -15.03
C GLY A 131 4.40 -1.26 -15.65
N VAL A 132 5.17 -0.26 -15.24
CA VAL A 132 5.08 1.11 -15.77
C VAL A 132 6.47 1.60 -16.13
N HIS A 133 6.54 2.54 -17.06
CA HIS A 133 7.80 3.11 -17.50
C HIS A 133 8.38 4.09 -16.47
N THR A 134 7.53 4.94 -15.91
CA THR A 134 7.92 5.93 -14.91
C THR A 134 6.90 5.99 -13.78
N LEU A 135 7.36 6.43 -12.60
CA LEU A 135 6.50 6.79 -11.48
C LEU A 135 6.97 8.12 -10.90
N PRO A 136 6.08 8.88 -10.24
CA PRO A 136 6.45 10.14 -9.61
C PRO A 136 7.65 9.97 -8.69
N MET A 137 8.53 10.95 -8.63
CA MET A 137 9.74 10.97 -7.80
C MET A 137 10.74 9.83 -8.11
N GLY A 138 10.52 9.05 -9.16
CA GLY A 138 11.37 7.89 -9.47
C GLY A 138 11.20 6.72 -8.52
N ILE A 139 10.08 6.62 -7.83
CA ILE A 139 9.79 5.51 -6.90
C ILE A 139 9.65 4.19 -7.64
N PRO A 140 9.95 3.04 -7.00
CA PRO A 140 9.86 1.73 -7.65
C PRO A 140 8.44 1.16 -7.64
N VAL A 141 7.63 1.53 -6.67
CA VAL A 141 6.30 0.98 -6.44
C VAL A 141 5.34 2.09 -6.04
N GLU A 142 4.17 2.09 -6.65
CA GLU A 142 3.03 2.90 -6.23
C GLU A 142 1.83 1.99 -6.08
N ILE A 143 1.01 2.22 -5.05
CA ILE A 143 -0.19 1.43 -4.80
C ILE A 143 -1.37 2.35 -4.57
N ASP A 144 -2.46 2.14 -5.30
CA ASP A 144 -3.78 2.64 -4.94
C ASP A 144 -4.65 1.50 -4.41
N SER A 145 -5.65 1.82 -3.62
CA SER A 145 -6.42 0.80 -2.91
C SER A 145 -7.84 1.24 -2.60
N ILE A 146 -8.70 0.25 -2.42
CA ILE A 146 -10.07 0.43 -1.99
C ILE A 146 -10.31 -0.48 -0.80
N PHE A 147 -10.88 0.09 0.28
CA PHE A 147 -11.24 -0.64 1.49
C PHE A 147 -12.74 -0.59 1.70
N GLU A 148 -13.27 -1.61 2.36
CA GLU A 148 -14.65 -1.65 2.82
C GLU A 148 -14.68 -1.30 4.30
N LEU A 149 -15.65 -0.47 4.69
CA LEU A 149 -15.87 -0.06 6.07
C LEU A 149 -17.00 -0.87 6.70
N LYS A 150 -16.85 -1.18 7.99
CA LYS A 150 -17.87 -1.87 8.80
C LYS A 150 -19.07 -0.99 9.06
N GLY A 151 -20.27 -1.59 9.10
CA GLY A 151 -21.45 -0.97 9.68
C GLY A 151 -21.98 0.26 8.94
N VAL A 152 -21.75 0.35 7.64
CA VAL A 152 -22.23 1.48 6.83
C VAL A 152 -23.26 0.99 5.81
#